data_c8d4226962242a21978eeef9f2365a18
#
_entry.id   c8d4226962242a21978eeef9f2365a18
#
_cell.length_a   1.000
_cell.length_b   1.000
_cell.length_c   1.000
_cell.angle_alpha   90.00
_cell.angle_beta   90.00
_cell.angle_gamma   90.00
#
_symmetry.space_group_name_H-M   'P 1'
#
loop_
_entity.id
_entity.type
_entity.pdbx_description
1 polymer ?
#
loop_
_entity_poly.entity_id
_entity_poly.type
_entity_poly.pdbx_seq_one_letter_code
_entity_poly.pdbx_strand_id
1 'polypeptide(L)'
;MGNIIDGKALSQLVKDEVRAEVAELEAKYGRKPCLCVILVGENPASQVYVRNKVKAAAYTGMDSRLIELPADTGEETLLGQIADLNADPAVDGILVQLPLPKHIDEEKVIDTIAREKDVDGFHPGNVANLWIGKDCIVPCTPAGVMRMLDSIGVELKGKNAVVVGRSNIVGKPMAKLLLDRHATVTIAHSRTADLGAVCRQADVLVVAVGRAGLVTGDMVKPGAVVIDVGMNRNAEGKLCGDVDFASAEPVASWITPVPGGVGPMTIAMLMKNTIACFLTREKK
;
A
#
# COMPACT_ATOMS: atom_id res chain seq x y z
N MET A 1 6.50 27.36 3.57
CA MET A 1 5.91 26.12 4.11
C MET A 1 5.30 25.36 2.95
N GLY A 2 5.61 24.08 2.82
CA GLY A 2 5.01 23.20 1.85
C GLY A 2 3.53 22.95 2.14
N ASN A 3 2.74 22.67 1.11
CA ASN A 3 1.36 22.26 1.30
C ASN A 3 1.32 20.81 1.82
N ILE A 4 0.35 20.51 2.66
CA ILE A 4 0.17 19.17 3.21
C ILE A 4 -0.74 18.35 2.31
N ILE A 5 -0.29 17.12 1.98
CA ILE A 5 -1.15 16.13 1.34
C ILE A 5 -1.86 15.37 2.44
N ASP A 6 -3.11 15.71 2.71
CA ASP A 6 -3.92 15.07 3.76
C ASP A 6 -4.46 13.70 3.28
N GLY A 7 -3.66 12.66 3.54
CA GLY A 7 -4.05 11.29 3.20
C GLY A 7 -5.22 10.77 4.01
N LYS A 8 -5.46 11.28 5.22
CA LYS A 8 -6.62 10.91 6.04
C LYS A 8 -7.90 11.42 5.40
N ALA A 9 -7.96 12.69 5.01
CA ALA A 9 -9.12 13.25 4.32
C ALA A 9 -9.37 12.56 2.98
N LEU A 10 -8.31 12.38 2.16
CA LEU A 10 -8.42 11.69 0.88
C LEU A 10 -8.85 10.24 1.01
N SER A 11 -8.33 9.51 2.02
CA SER A 11 -8.75 8.13 2.29
C SER A 11 -10.23 8.01 2.64
N GLN A 12 -10.79 9.04 3.29
CA GLN A 12 -12.22 9.09 3.59
C GLN A 12 -13.03 9.23 2.31
N LEU A 13 -12.66 10.13 1.41
CA LEU A 13 -13.31 10.27 0.10
C LEU A 13 -13.28 8.97 -0.70
N VAL A 14 -12.13 8.29 -0.76
CA VAL A 14 -12.02 7.00 -1.45
C VAL A 14 -12.91 5.94 -0.82
N LYS A 15 -13.01 5.89 0.52
CA LYS A 15 -13.92 4.95 1.20
C LYS A 15 -15.40 5.27 0.95
N ASP A 16 -15.76 6.54 0.79
CA ASP A 16 -17.12 6.94 0.43
C ASP A 16 -17.45 6.55 -1.02
N GLU A 17 -16.49 6.71 -1.96
CA GLU A 17 -16.60 6.17 -3.33
C GLU A 17 -16.81 4.65 -3.31
N VAL A 18 -15.99 3.92 -2.55
CA VAL A 18 -16.10 2.46 -2.40
C VAL A 18 -17.44 2.05 -1.82
N ARG A 19 -17.93 2.76 -0.80
CA ARG A 19 -19.23 2.46 -0.19
C ARG A 19 -20.39 2.58 -1.18
N ALA A 20 -20.38 3.61 -2.02
CA ALA A 20 -21.38 3.76 -3.08
C ALA A 20 -21.29 2.60 -4.09
N GLU A 21 -20.07 2.26 -4.52
CA GLU A 21 -19.83 1.16 -5.46
C GLU A 21 -20.26 -0.20 -4.89
N VAL A 22 -20.01 -0.47 -3.60
CA VAL A 22 -20.45 -1.71 -2.94
C VAL A 22 -21.99 -1.83 -2.95
N ALA A 23 -22.71 -0.73 -2.69
CA ALA A 23 -24.18 -0.75 -2.73
C ALA A 23 -24.72 -1.04 -4.13
N GLU A 24 -24.09 -0.51 -5.18
CA GLU A 24 -24.44 -0.80 -6.58
C GLU A 24 -24.16 -2.28 -6.93
N LEU A 25 -23.01 -2.81 -6.46
CA LEU A 25 -22.66 -4.22 -6.69
C LEU A 25 -23.60 -5.17 -5.96
N GLU A 26 -23.97 -4.87 -4.71
CA GLU A 26 -24.95 -5.66 -3.97
C GLU A 26 -26.30 -5.69 -4.69
N ALA A 27 -26.77 -4.54 -5.17
CA ALA A 27 -28.02 -4.46 -5.94
C ALA A 27 -27.96 -5.25 -7.25
N LYS A 28 -26.80 -5.27 -7.92
CA LYS A 28 -26.61 -5.94 -9.20
C LYS A 28 -26.41 -7.45 -9.10
N TYR A 29 -25.62 -7.89 -8.12
CA TYR A 29 -25.19 -9.30 -8.03
C TYR A 29 -25.86 -10.07 -6.88
N GLY A 30 -26.65 -9.42 -6.03
CA GLY A 30 -27.33 -10.04 -4.88
C GLY A 30 -26.40 -10.40 -3.74
N ARG A 31 -25.12 -9.98 -3.77
CA ARG A 31 -24.13 -10.22 -2.72
C ARG A 31 -23.12 -9.08 -2.65
N LYS A 32 -22.44 -8.98 -1.52
CA LYS A 32 -21.38 -8.00 -1.27
C LYS A 32 -20.00 -8.58 -1.55
N PRO A 33 -19.02 -7.73 -1.93
CA PRO A 33 -17.62 -8.14 -1.88
C PRO A 33 -17.21 -8.58 -0.48
N CYS A 34 -16.46 -9.66 -0.36
CA CYS A 34 -16.02 -10.23 0.91
C CYS A 34 -14.49 -10.25 1.01
N LEU A 35 -13.95 -9.56 2.02
CA LEU A 35 -12.53 -9.55 2.36
C LEU A 35 -12.26 -10.51 3.51
N CYS A 36 -11.35 -11.47 3.32
CA CYS A 36 -10.83 -12.30 4.40
C CYS A 36 -9.43 -11.83 4.81
N VAL A 37 -9.24 -11.53 6.08
CA VAL A 37 -7.97 -11.13 6.68
C VAL A 37 -7.48 -12.22 7.60
N ILE A 38 -6.25 -12.70 7.41
CA ILE A 38 -5.60 -13.67 8.30
C ILE A 38 -4.52 -12.94 9.10
N LEU A 39 -4.54 -13.11 10.40
CA LEU A 39 -3.53 -12.63 11.33
C LEU A 39 -2.89 -13.83 12.03
N VAL A 40 -1.57 -13.96 11.96
CA VAL A 40 -0.82 -15.00 12.68
C VAL A 40 -0.01 -14.35 13.80
N GLY A 41 -0.30 -14.76 15.04
CA GLY A 41 0.35 -14.23 16.24
C GLY A 41 -0.24 -12.91 16.75
N GLU A 42 0.42 -12.35 17.77
CA GLU A 42 -0.10 -11.25 18.57
C GLU A 42 0.73 -9.96 18.45
N ASN A 43 1.36 -9.72 17.30
CA ASN A 43 2.12 -8.48 17.11
C ASN A 43 1.20 -7.26 17.25
N PRO A 44 1.46 -6.34 18.22
CA PRO A 44 0.54 -5.24 18.52
C PRO A 44 0.33 -4.28 17.34
N ALA A 45 1.37 -4.06 16.51
CA ALA A 45 1.25 -3.23 15.33
C ALA A 45 0.35 -3.89 14.29
N SER A 46 0.53 -5.19 14.02
CA SER A 46 -0.31 -5.97 13.10
C SER A 46 -1.78 -5.98 13.55
N GLN A 47 -2.04 -6.15 14.85
CA GLN A 47 -3.40 -6.08 15.41
C GLN A 47 -4.08 -4.73 15.16
N VAL A 48 -3.35 -3.61 15.29
CA VAL A 48 -3.88 -2.27 14.99
C VAL A 48 -4.25 -2.15 13.52
N TYR A 49 -3.36 -2.62 12.63
CA TYR A 49 -3.62 -2.60 11.18
C TYR A 49 -4.83 -3.44 10.81
N VAL A 50 -4.92 -4.66 11.31
CA VAL A 50 -6.06 -5.56 11.05
C VAL A 50 -7.37 -4.95 11.54
N ARG A 51 -7.41 -4.42 12.77
CA ARG A 51 -8.60 -3.71 13.28
C ARG A 51 -9.04 -2.55 12.38
N ASN A 52 -8.09 -1.78 11.85
CA ASN A 52 -8.40 -0.68 10.95
C ASN A 52 -8.92 -1.16 9.58
N LYS A 53 -8.42 -2.29 9.07
CA LYS A 53 -8.91 -2.93 7.84
C LYS A 53 -10.34 -3.44 8.01
N VAL A 54 -10.63 -4.15 9.10
CA VAL A 54 -11.98 -4.63 9.43
C VAL A 54 -12.96 -3.46 9.60
N LYS A 55 -12.56 -2.40 10.30
CA LYS A 55 -13.38 -1.19 10.42
C LYS A 55 -13.64 -0.52 9.05
N ALA A 56 -12.64 -0.50 8.16
CA ALA A 56 -12.81 0.06 6.83
C ALA A 56 -13.76 -0.80 5.98
N ALA A 57 -13.65 -2.13 6.02
CA ALA A 57 -14.59 -3.02 5.35
C ALA A 57 -16.03 -2.81 5.83
N ALA A 58 -16.24 -2.76 7.14
CA ALA A 58 -17.56 -2.48 7.73
C ALA A 58 -18.09 -1.10 7.30
N TYR A 59 -17.24 -0.06 7.29
CA TYR A 59 -17.63 1.28 6.87
C TYR A 59 -18.06 1.33 5.41
N THR A 60 -17.35 0.61 4.54
CA THR A 60 -17.63 0.56 3.10
C THR A 60 -18.78 -0.40 2.74
N GLY A 61 -19.37 -1.08 3.73
CA GLY A 61 -20.49 -2.01 3.53
C GLY A 61 -20.08 -3.38 3.00
N MET A 62 -18.78 -3.68 2.90
CA MET A 62 -18.27 -4.99 2.52
C MET A 62 -18.48 -6.03 3.62
N ASP A 63 -18.62 -7.27 3.24
CA ASP A 63 -18.47 -8.39 4.17
C ASP A 63 -16.98 -8.58 4.49
N SER A 64 -16.69 -8.94 5.75
CA SER A 64 -15.32 -9.25 6.14
C SER A 64 -15.25 -10.42 7.11
N ARG A 65 -14.23 -11.25 6.94
CA ARG A 65 -13.89 -12.35 7.84
C ARG A 65 -12.51 -12.12 8.42
N LEU A 66 -12.36 -12.27 9.72
CA LEU A 66 -11.08 -12.24 10.41
C LEU A 66 -10.77 -13.63 10.92
N ILE A 67 -9.61 -14.16 10.54
CA ILE A 67 -9.06 -15.41 11.04
C ILE A 67 -7.82 -15.08 11.85
N GLU A 68 -7.87 -15.31 13.14
CA GLU A 68 -6.74 -15.13 14.05
C GLU A 68 -6.15 -16.50 14.38
N LEU A 69 -4.87 -16.67 14.08
CA LEU A 69 -4.13 -17.90 14.30
C LEU A 69 -3.05 -17.69 15.36
N PRO A 70 -2.80 -18.67 16.23
CA PRO A 70 -1.72 -18.62 17.20
C PRO A 70 -0.33 -18.36 16.56
N ALA A 71 0.60 -17.80 17.34
CA ALA A 71 1.95 -17.48 16.84
C ALA A 71 2.78 -18.72 16.48
N ASP A 72 2.45 -19.87 17.03
CA ASP A 72 3.08 -21.17 16.79
C ASP A 72 2.38 -21.99 15.68
N THR A 73 1.41 -21.40 14.97
CA THR A 73 0.75 -22.03 13.83
C THR A 73 1.77 -22.49 12.80
N GLY A 74 1.74 -23.77 12.44
CA GLY A 74 2.63 -24.33 11.43
C GLY A 74 2.32 -23.80 10.03
N GLU A 75 3.36 -23.71 9.19
CA GLU A 75 3.24 -23.23 7.79
C GLU A 75 2.17 -24.00 7.01
N GLU A 76 2.18 -25.33 7.06
CA GLU A 76 1.21 -26.19 6.36
C GLU A 76 -0.26 -25.89 6.78
N THR A 77 -0.49 -25.56 8.04
CA THR A 77 -1.82 -25.21 8.54
C THR A 77 -2.29 -23.88 7.93
N LEU A 78 -1.41 -22.88 7.85
CA LEU A 78 -1.71 -21.61 7.22
C LEU A 78 -1.95 -21.77 5.71
N LEU A 79 -1.12 -22.53 5.02
CA LEU A 79 -1.28 -22.80 3.58
C LEU A 79 -2.60 -23.54 3.30
N GLY A 80 -2.95 -24.53 4.14
CA GLY A 80 -4.25 -25.22 4.05
C GLY A 80 -5.43 -24.26 4.23
N GLN A 81 -5.36 -23.35 5.21
CA GLN A 81 -6.38 -22.33 5.43
C GLN A 81 -6.54 -21.40 4.22
N ILE A 82 -5.42 -21.02 3.57
CA ILE A 82 -5.45 -20.20 2.36
C ILE A 82 -6.06 -20.98 1.19
N ALA A 83 -5.73 -22.27 1.05
CA ALA A 83 -6.31 -23.13 0.01
C ALA A 83 -7.84 -23.25 0.15
N ASP A 84 -8.35 -23.39 1.37
CA ASP A 84 -9.79 -23.40 1.65
C ASP A 84 -10.45 -22.08 1.25
N LEU A 85 -9.83 -20.94 1.58
CA LEU A 85 -10.32 -19.62 1.18
C LEU A 85 -10.25 -19.37 -0.33
N ASN A 86 -9.23 -19.94 -1.00
CA ASN A 86 -9.15 -19.90 -2.46
C ASN A 86 -10.33 -20.62 -3.10
N ALA A 87 -10.74 -21.75 -2.53
CA ALA A 87 -11.87 -22.55 -3.00
C ALA A 87 -13.25 -21.96 -2.62
N ASP A 88 -13.32 -21.13 -1.57
CA ASP A 88 -14.59 -20.56 -1.10
C ASP A 88 -15.13 -19.50 -2.08
N PRO A 89 -16.30 -19.75 -2.73
CA PRO A 89 -16.90 -18.79 -3.66
C PRO A 89 -17.40 -17.51 -2.98
N ALA A 90 -17.61 -17.51 -1.67
CA ALA A 90 -18.07 -16.35 -0.92
C ALA A 90 -16.92 -15.39 -0.54
N VAL A 91 -15.66 -15.77 -0.73
CA VAL A 91 -14.48 -14.94 -0.43
C VAL A 91 -13.93 -14.37 -1.72
N ASP A 92 -13.87 -13.04 -1.85
CA ASP A 92 -13.36 -12.36 -3.04
C ASP A 92 -11.92 -11.89 -2.90
N GLY A 93 -11.52 -11.53 -1.70
CA GLY A 93 -10.18 -11.06 -1.41
C GLY A 93 -9.58 -11.75 -0.19
N ILE A 94 -8.31 -12.12 -0.28
CA ILE A 94 -7.53 -12.72 0.80
C ILE A 94 -6.35 -11.83 1.10
N LEU A 95 -6.16 -11.53 2.38
CA LEU A 95 -5.02 -10.80 2.90
C LEU A 95 -4.42 -11.57 4.08
N VAL A 96 -3.14 -11.89 4.00
CA VAL A 96 -2.36 -12.38 5.13
C VAL A 96 -1.52 -11.25 5.68
N GLN A 97 -1.76 -10.87 6.94
CA GLN A 97 -1.09 -9.71 7.53
C GLN A 97 0.40 -9.98 7.79
N LEU A 98 1.25 -9.26 7.09
CA LEU A 98 2.70 -9.26 7.32
C LEU A 98 3.11 -8.31 8.47
N PRO A 99 4.25 -8.56 9.14
CA PRO A 99 5.14 -9.72 8.97
C PRO A 99 4.60 -10.99 9.63
N LEU A 100 5.00 -12.14 9.09
CA LEU A 100 4.69 -13.45 9.65
C LEU A 100 5.74 -13.87 10.72
N PRO A 101 5.42 -14.87 11.58
CA PRO A 101 6.40 -15.53 12.40
C PRO A 101 7.55 -16.13 11.57
N LYS A 102 8.78 -16.09 12.08
CA LYS A 102 10.02 -16.44 11.34
C LYS A 102 10.07 -17.87 10.77
N HIS A 103 9.26 -18.77 11.28
CA HIS A 103 9.20 -20.18 10.84
C HIS A 103 8.26 -20.37 9.65
N ILE A 104 7.56 -19.34 9.20
CA ILE A 104 6.66 -19.35 8.04
C ILE A 104 7.35 -18.60 6.90
N ASP A 105 7.38 -19.19 5.72
CA ASP A 105 7.92 -18.58 4.50
C ASP A 105 6.88 -17.64 3.88
N GLU A 106 7.14 -16.34 3.96
CA GLU A 106 6.24 -15.31 3.40
C GLU A 106 6.05 -15.46 1.88
N GLU A 107 7.06 -15.88 1.13
CA GLU A 107 6.97 -16.06 -0.32
C GLU A 107 6.00 -17.19 -0.66
N LYS A 108 6.11 -18.33 0.02
CA LYS A 108 5.15 -19.44 -0.16
C LYS A 108 3.71 -19.05 0.17
N VAL A 109 3.53 -18.25 1.24
CA VAL A 109 2.20 -17.75 1.63
C VAL A 109 1.61 -16.88 0.53
N ILE A 110 2.39 -15.92 0.00
CA ILE A 110 1.97 -15.04 -1.09
C ILE A 110 1.64 -15.85 -2.35
N ASP A 111 2.47 -16.83 -2.71
CA ASP A 111 2.29 -17.67 -3.89
C ASP A 111 1.07 -18.60 -3.78
N THR A 112 0.66 -18.95 -2.56
CA THR A 112 -0.51 -19.82 -2.32
C THR A 112 -1.83 -19.08 -2.47
N ILE A 113 -1.87 -17.75 -2.28
CA ILE A 113 -3.08 -16.96 -2.50
C ILE A 113 -3.42 -16.97 -3.99
N ALA A 114 -4.65 -17.33 -4.34
CA ALA A 114 -5.10 -17.28 -5.73
C ALA A 114 -4.95 -15.85 -6.28
N ARG A 115 -4.31 -15.72 -7.44
CA ARG A 115 -3.99 -14.42 -8.04
C ARG A 115 -5.18 -13.47 -8.11
N GLU A 116 -6.37 -13.98 -8.42
CA GLU A 116 -7.62 -13.22 -8.51
C GLU A 116 -8.22 -12.83 -7.16
N LYS A 117 -7.68 -13.36 -6.05
CA LYS A 117 -8.06 -13.03 -4.67
C LYS A 117 -6.95 -12.30 -3.91
N ASP A 118 -5.79 -12.08 -4.54
CA ASP A 118 -4.66 -11.33 -3.97
C ASP A 118 -4.97 -9.84 -3.94
N VAL A 119 -5.55 -9.35 -2.84
CA VAL A 119 -5.94 -7.95 -2.69
C VAL A 119 -4.77 -7.00 -2.40
N ASP A 120 -3.62 -7.54 -1.98
CA ASP A 120 -2.41 -6.74 -1.76
C ASP A 120 -1.61 -6.52 -3.06
N GLY A 121 -1.85 -7.34 -4.11
CA GLY A 121 -1.16 -7.26 -5.39
C GLY A 121 0.28 -7.77 -5.34
N PHE A 122 0.60 -8.68 -4.42
CA PHE A 122 1.96 -9.21 -4.20
C PHE A 122 2.22 -10.52 -4.92
N HIS A 123 1.18 -11.23 -5.34
CA HIS A 123 1.32 -12.48 -6.09
C HIS A 123 2.16 -12.27 -7.35
N PRO A 124 3.16 -13.13 -7.66
CA PRO A 124 4.06 -12.96 -8.81
C PRO A 124 3.35 -12.71 -10.13
N GLY A 125 2.20 -13.33 -10.35
CA GLY A 125 1.38 -13.09 -11.53
C GLY A 125 0.82 -11.67 -11.62
N ASN A 126 0.45 -11.02 -10.50
CA ASN A 126 0.04 -9.63 -10.47
C ASN A 126 1.24 -8.70 -10.69
N VAL A 127 2.37 -8.99 -10.04
CA VAL A 127 3.64 -8.26 -10.22
C VAL A 127 4.11 -8.31 -11.67
N ALA A 128 4.11 -9.48 -12.29
CA ALA A 128 4.49 -9.64 -13.70
C ALA A 128 3.59 -8.85 -14.63
N ASN A 129 2.26 -8.92 -14.42
CA ASN A 129 1.30 -8.18 -15.23
C ASN A 129 1.46 -6.66 -15.06
N LEU A 130 1.70 -6.17 -13.85
CA LEU A 130 2.00 -4.76 -13.61
C LEU A 130 3.19 -4.30 -14.47
N TRP A 131 4.29 -5.07 -14.49
CA TRP A 131 5.49 -4.71 -15.24
C TRP A 131 5.31 -4.72 -16.76
N ILE A 132 4.47 -5.60 -17.29
CA ILE A 132 4.21 -5.68 -18.73
C ILE A 132 2.96 -4.91 -19.18
N GLY A 133 2.34 -4.13 -18.29
CA GLY A 133 1.19 -3.27 -18.60
C GLY A 133 -0.11 -4.03 -18.88
N LYS A 134 -0.30 -5.21 -18.24
CA LYS A 134 -1.55 -5.98 -18.32
C LYS A 134 -2.40 -5.75 -17.06
N ASP A 135 -3.70 -6.06 -17.16
CA ASP A 135 -4.62 -5.98 -16.03
C ASP A 135 -4.14 -6.82 -14.84
N CYS A 136 -4.08 -6.18 -13.68
CA CYS A 136 -3.64 -6.79 -12.44
C CYS A 136 -4.18 -6.02 -11.23
N ILE A 137 -4.11 -6.65 -10.08
CA ILE A 137 -4.24 -5.96 -8.80
C ILE A 137 -2.93 -5.22 -8.52
N VAL A 138 -3.02 -3.92 -8.33
CA VAL A 138 -1.87 -3.04 -8.04
C VAL A 138 -1.66 -3.00 -6.53
N PRO A 139 -0.40 -3.08 -6.03
CA PRO A 139 -0.12 -2.97 -4.61
C PRO A 139 -0.74 -1.72 -3.98
N CYS A 140 -1.43 -1.92 -2.83
CA CYS A 140 -2.28 -0.89 -2.21
C CYS A 140 -1.53 0.41 -1.90
N THR A 141 -0.32 0.33 -1.34
CA THR A 141 0.46 1.52 -0.96
C THR A 141 0.89 2.34 -2.18
N PRO A 142 1.51 1.77 -3.24
CA PRO A 142 1.80 2.48 -4.47
C PRO A 142 0.56 3.06 -5.16
N ALA A 143 -0.54 2.32 -5.20
CA ALA A 143 -1.80 2.81 -5.76
C ALA A 143 -2.32 4.03 -4.97
N GLY A 144 -2.21 3.99 -3.64
CA GLY A 144 -2.56 5.10 -2.76
C GLY A 144 -1.70 6.34 -3.00
N VAL A 145 -0.40 6.16 -3.19
CA VAL A 145 0.52 7.27 -3.54
C VAL A 145 0.13 7.90 -4.88
N MET A 146 -0.18 7.10 -5.90
CA MET A 146 -0.65 7.64 -7.19
C MET A 146 -1.93 8.45 -7.02
N ARG A 147 -2.91 7.96 -6.25
CA ARG A 147 -4.14 8.70 -5.96
C ARG A 147 -3.87 10.03 -5.22
N MET A 148 -2.86 10.07 -4.34
CA MET A 148 -2.43 11.29 -3.65
C MET A 148 -1.81 12.29 -4.63
N LEU A 149 -0.94 11.85 -5.53
CA LEU A 149 -0.35 12.70 -6.57
C LEU A 149 -1.42 13.26 -7.51
N ASP A 150 -2.40 12.43 -7.91
CA ASP A 150 -3.54 12.89 -8.72
C ASP A 150 -4.39 13.94 -8.00
N SER A 151 -4.61 13.79 -6.69
CA SER A 151 -5.43 14.73 -5.91
C SER A 151 -4.87 16.13 -5.81
N ILE A 152 -3.57 16.30 -5.97
CA ILE A 152 -2.89 17.60 -5.99
C ILE A 152 -2.55 18.09 -7.41
N GLY A 153 -3.01 17.39 -8.44
CA GLY A 153 -2.86 17.77 -9.84
C GLY A 153 -1.42 17.76 -10.36
N VAL A 154 -0.55 16.92 -9.80
CA VAL A 154 0.85 16.83 -10.26
C VAL A 154 0.90 16.16 -11.62
N GLU A 155 1.40 16.89 -12.62
CA GLU A 155 1.76 16.31 -13.91
C GLU A 155 3.11 15.60 -13.81
N LEU A 156 3.11 14.28 -14.01
CA LEU A 156 4.31 13.44 -13.90
C LEU A 156 5.11 13.35 -15.19
N LYS A 157 4.49 13.66 -16.32
CA LYS A 157 5.14 13.59 -17.64
C LYS A 157 6.38 14.49 -17.69
N GLY A 158 7.53 13.89 -18.00
CA GLY A 158 8.81 14.58 -18.11
C GLY A 158 9.44 15.00 -16.77
N LYS A 159 8.85 14.61 -15.64
CA LYS A 159 9.41 14.87 -14.31
C LYS A 159 10.44 13.81 -13.91
N ASN A 160 11.42 14.21 -13.12
CA ASN A 160 12.33 13.29 -12.47
C ASN A 160 11.68 12.78 -11.18
N ALA A 161 11.42 11.50 -11.10
CA ALA A 161 10.91 10.84 -9.91
C ALA A 161 12.02 9.98 -9.28
N VAL A 162 12.25 10.14 -7.99
CA VAL A 162 13.18 9.31 -7.23
C VAL A 162 12.39 8.50 -6.22
N VAL A 163 12.59 7.19 -6.26
CA VAL A 163 12.03 6.26 -5.27
C VAL A 163 13.16 5.75 -4.40
N VAL A 164 13.18 6.15 -3.15
CA VAL A 164 14.13 5.68 -2.14
C VAL A 164 13.54 4.44 -1.48
N GLY A 165 14.03 3.28 -1.88
CA GLY A 165 13.54 1.96 -1.49
C GLY A 165 13.33 1.06 -2.70
N ARG A 166 13.58 -0.26 -2.53
CA ARG A 166 13.48 -1.25 -3.62
C ARG A 166 12.76 -2.54 -3.22
N SER A 167 11.85 -2.46 -2.25
CA SER A 167 11.05 -3.60 -1.85
C SER A 167 10.11 -4.06 -2.98
N ASN A 168 9.75 -5.35 -2.97
CA ASN A 168 8.79 -5.89 -3.93
C ASN A 168 7.37 -5.34 -3.70
N ILE A 169 7.07 -4.94 -2.46
CA ILE A 169 5.73 -4.50 -2.05
C ILE A 169 5.48 -2.99 -2.24
N VAL A 170 6.54 -2.15 -2.29
CA VAL A 170 6.40 -0.69 -2.44
C VAL A 170 7.36 -0.13 -3.48
N GLY A 171 8.67 -0.23 -3.29
CA GLY A 171 9.64 0.52 -4.10
C GLY A 171 9.61 0.19 -5.59
N LYS A 172 9.65 -1.09 -5.95
CA LYS A 172 9.58 -1.54 -7.35
C LYS A 172 8.24 -1.21 -8.01
N PRO A 173 7.06 -1.56 -7.42
CA PRO A 173 5.79 -1.21 -8.01
C PRO A 173 5.57 0.31 -8.10
N MET A 174 6.04 1.09 -7.12
CA MET A 174 5.97 2.55 -7.18
C MET A 174 6.74 3.11 -8.38
N ALA A 175 7.96 2.63 -8.59
CA ALA A 175 8.78 3.03 -9.75
C ALA A 175 8.07 2.71 -11.08
N LYS A 176 7.43 1.54 -11.18
CA LYS A 176 6.66 1.16 -12.37
C LYS A 176 5.48 2.09 -12.62
N LEU A 177 4.69 2.42 -11.58
CA LEU A 177 3.54 3.31 -11.72
C LEU A 177 3.94 4.73 -12.13
N LEU A 178 5.04 5.25 -11.60
CA LEU A 178 5.58 6.55 -12.00
C LEU A 178 6.08 6.53 -13.45
N LEU A 179 6.75 5.44 -13.87
CA LEU A 179 7.18 5.24 -15.26
C LEU A 179 5.98 5.22 -16.22
N ASP A 180 4.89 4.55 -15.87
CA ASP A 180 3.67 4.50 -16.69
C ASP A 180 3.00 5.88 -16.86
N ARG A 181 3.26 6.79 -15.93
CA ARG A 181 2.82 8.17 -16.00
C ARG A 181 3.87 9.09 -16.67
N HIS A 182 4.81 8.50 -17.42
CA HIS A 182 5.83 9.18 -18.21
C HIS A 182 6.87 9.97 -17.41
N ALA A 183 7.08 9.63 -16.14
CA ALA A 183 8.21 10.16 -15.37
C ALA A 183 9.51 9.45 -15.74
N THR A 184 10.64 10.15 -15.63
CA THR A 184 11.97 9.54 -15.60
C THR A 184 12.24 9.08 -14.17
N VAL A 185 12.41 7.76 -13.98
CA VAL A 185 12.43 7.18 -12.62
C VAL A 185 13.83 6.68 -12.26
N THR A 186 14.30 7.10 -11.09
CA THR A 186 15.51 6.57 -10.44
C THR A 186 15.12 5.84 -9.17
N ILE A 187 15.61 4.60 -8.98
CA ILE A 187 15.48 3.85 -7.74
C ILE A 187 16.78 3.98 -6.97
N ALA A 188 16.72 4.57 -5.77
CA ALA A 188 17.83 4.66 -4.82
C ALA A 188 17.64 3.68 -3.66
N HIS A 189 18.73 3.22 -3.06
CA HIS A 189 18.70 2.20 -2.01
C HIS A 189 19.93 2.27 -1.10
N SER A 190 20.04 1.39 -0.14
CA SER A 190 21.15 1.36 0.85
C SER A 190 22.56 1.20 0.27
N ARG A 191 22.71 0.94 -1.03
CA ARG A 191 23.99 0.86 -1.74
C ARG A 191 24.22 2.04 -2.71
N THR A 192 23.30 3.02 -2.73
CA THR A 192 23.48 4.25 -3.52
C THR A 192 24.60 5.07 -2.89
N ALA A 193 25.60 5.45 -3.71
CA ALA A 193 26.84 6.07 -3.22
C ALA A 193 26.58 7.45 -2.56
N ASP A 194 25.80 8.31 -3.20
CA ASP A 194 25.39 9.62 -2.68
C ASP A 194 23.88 9.75 -2.80
N LEU A 195 23.21 9.31 -1.72
CA LEU A 195 21.75 9.36 -1.65
C LEU A 195 21.24 10.79 -1.73
N GLY A 196 21.91 11.73 -1.07
CA GLY A 196 21.50 13.14 -1.05
C GLY A 196 21.55 13.76 -2.44
N ALA A 197 22.61 13.52 -3.20
CA ALA A 197 22.73 14.01 -4.58
C ALA A 197 21.63 13.45 -5.50
N VAL A 198 21.28 12.19 -5.32
CA VAL A 198 20.18 11.56 -6.09
C VAL A 198 18.82 12.16 -5.70
N CYS A 199 18.53 12.30 -4.41
CA CYS A 199 17.28 12.89 -3.93
C CYS A 199 17.09 14.34 -4.40
N ARG A 200 18.14 15.15 -4.41
CA ARG A 200 18.09 16.56 -4.88
C ARG A 200 17.73 16.71 -6.37
N GLN A 201 17.73 15.64 -7.16
CA GLN A 201 17.29 15.69 -8.57
C GLN A 201 15.77 15.50 -8.71
N ALA A 202 15.09 15.05 -7.65
CA ALA A 202 13.69 14.65 -7.71
C ALA A 202 12.73 15.84 -7.77
N ASP A 203 11.89 15.89 -8.79
CA ASP A 203 10.67 16.68 -8.78
C ASP A 203 9.58 16.03 -7.92
N VAL A 204 9.59 14.68 -7.90
CA VAL A 204 8.76 13.86 -7.02
C VAL A 204 9.66 12.85 -6.30
N LEU A 205 9.70 12.95 -4.97
CA LEU A 205 10.51 12.10 -4.11
C LEU A 205 9.59 11.20 -3.28
N VAL A 206 9.70 9.88 -3.48
CA VAL A 206 8.98 8.87 -2.69
C VAL A 206 9.96 8.12 -1.81
N VAL A 207 9.76 8.12 -0.50
CA VAL A 207 10.68 7.50 0.46
C VAL A 207 9.98 6.34 1.17
N ALA A 208 10.54 5.12 1.03
CA ALA A 208 9.96 3.86 1.49
C ALA A 208 11.05 2.87 1.93
N VAL A 209 11.77 3.17 3.02
CA VAL A 209 12.93 2.40 3.50
C VAL A 209 12.79 1.88 4.94
N GLY A 210 11.79 2.36 5.70
CA GLY A 210 11.57 1.96 7.09
C GLY A 210 12.69 2.44 8.03
N ARG A 211 13.24 3.63 7.79
CA ARG A 211 14.27 4.25 8.61
C ARG A 211 13.89 5.68 8.96
N ALA A 212 13.58 5.90 10.23
CA ALA A 212 13.16 7.20 10.75
C ALA A 212 14.12 8.33 10.35
N GLY A 213 13.59 9.38 9.70
CA GLY A 213 14.29 10.62 9.39
C GLY A 213 15.54 10.47 8.50
N LEU A 214 15.60 9.40 7.69
CA LEU A 214 16.76 9.17 6.80
C LEU A 214 16.95 10.30 5.78
N VAL A 215 15.87 10.82 5.24
CA VAL A 215 15.89 11.91 4.25
C VAL A 215 15.62 13.22 4.96
N THR A 216 16.59 14.12 4.91
CA THR A 216 16.55 15.45 5.53
C THR A 216 16.26 16.54 4.50
N GLY A 217 15.88 17.73 4.94
CA GLY A 217 15.51 18.84 4.06
C GLY A 217 16.60 19.26 3.07
N ASP A 218 17.88 19.12 3.41
CA ASP A 218 19.02 19.39 2.53
C ASP A 218 19.17 18.38 1.38
N MET A 219 18.49 17.22 1.49
CA MET A 219 18.38 16.23 0.43
C MET A 219 17.18 16.47 -0.50
N VAL A 220 16.28 17.37 -0.15
CA VAL A 220 15.07 17.65 -0.94
C VAL A 220 15.34 18.80 -1.93
N LYS A 221 14.98 18.59 -3.20
CA LYS A 221 15.00 19.65 -4.19
C LYS A 221 13.96 20.73 -3.82
N PRO A 222 14.32 22.03 -3.83
CA PRO A 222 13.35 23.10 -3.60
C PRO A 222 12.14 22.99 -4.54
N GLY A 223 10.93 22.98 -3.96
CA GLY A 223 9.69 22.85 -4.70
C GLY A 223 9.30 21.41 -5.08
N ALA A 224 10.04 20.40 -4.66
CA ALA A 224 9.67 18.99 -4.90
C ALA A 224 8.39 18.58 -4.18
N VAL A 225 7.71 17.58 -4.73
CA VAL A 225 6.65 16.84 -4.04
C VAL A 225 7.29 15.69 -3.27
N VAL A 226 7.03 15.60 -1.95
CA VAL A 226 7.62 14.59 -1.08
C VAL A 226 6.54 13.67 -0.54
N ILE A 227 6.66 12.38 -0.84
CA ILE A 227 5.77 11.32 -0.35
C ILE A 227 6.55 10.44 0.61
N ASP A 228 6.23 10.52 1.88
CA ASP A 228 6.80 9.68 2.92
C ASP A 228 5.89 8.47 3.18
N VAL A 229 6.39 7.30 2.80
CA VAL A 229 5.70 6.01 3.01
C VAL A 229 6.12 5.38 4.34
N GLY A 230 7.20 5.87 4.94
CA GLY A 230 7.77 5.32 6.16
C GLY A 230 6.78 5.33 7.32
N MET A 231 6.86 4.30 8.14
CA MET A 231 6.10 4.22 9.39
C MET A 231 7.01 3.64 10.48
N ASN A 232 7.60 4.53 11.21
CA ASN A 232 8.57 4.22 12.25
C ASN A 232 8.09 4.74 13.61
N ARG A 233 8.84 4.42 14.66
CA ARG A 233 8.74 5.10 15.96
C ARG A 233 10.06 5.80 16.25
N ASN A 234 9.97 7.05 16.64
CA ASN A 234 11.15 7.80 17.10
C ASN A 234 11.57 7.36 18.51
N ALA A 235 12.62 7.96 19.03
CA ALA A 235 13.17 7.66 20.37
C ALA A 235 12.15 7.86 21.50
N GLU A 236 11.13 8.69 21.28
CA GLU A 236 10.05 8.98 22.23
C GLU A 236 8.83 8.05 22.03
N GLY A 237 8.92 7.06 21.13
CA GLY A 237 7.83 6.12 20.82
C GLY A 237 6.73 6.69 19.93
N LYS A 238 6.82 7.95 19.47
CA LYS A 238 5.86 8.58 18.58
C LYS A 238 6.05 8.09 17.14
N LEU A 239 4.95 7.99 16.39
CA LEU A 239 4.99 7.65 14.97
C LEU A 239 5.68 8.77 14.18
N CYS A 240 6.59 8.37 13.28
CA CYS A 240 7.30 9.24 12.37
C CYS A 240 7.56 8.52 11.05
N GLY A 241 7.91 9.27 10.02
CA GLY A 241 8.24 8.75 8.70
C GLY A 241 9.73 8.47 8.48
N ASP A 242 10.05 8.18 7.23
CA ASP A 242 11.42 8.05 6.73
C ASP A 242 12.06 9.42 6.42
N VAL A 243 11.23 10.47 6.30
CA VAL A 243 11.64 11.84 6.05
C VAL A 243 11.65 12.62 7.37
N ASP A 244 12.68 13.42 7.61
CA ASP A 244 12.65 14.43 8.65
C ASP A 244 11.70 15.55 8.22
N PHE A 245 10.45 15.42 8.65
CA PHE A 245 9.36 16.30 8.25
C PHE A 245 9.65 17.77 8.54
N ALA A 246 10.20 18.06 9.71
CA ALA A 246 10.44 19.44 10.14
C ALA A 246 11.44 20.18 9.25
N SER A 247 12.47 19.49 8.75
CA SER A 247 13.45 20.07 7.83
C SER A 247 13.01 20.05 6.37
N ALA A 248 12.18 19.07 5.97
CA ALA A 248 11.77 18.89 4.58
C ALA A 248 10.55 19.75 4.19
N GLU A 249 9.59 19.97 5.11
CA GLU A 249 8.37 20.74 4.85
C GLU A 249 8.64 22.15 4.32
N PRO A 250 9.58 22.95 4.87
CA PRO A 250 9.86 24.29 4.35
C PRO A 250 10.42 24.32 2.92
N VAL A 251 11.00 23.19 2.45
CA VAL A 251 11.66 23.06 1.14
C VAL A 251 10.73 22.50 0.09
N ALA A 252 9.84 21.59 0.48
CA ALA A 252 8.88 20.93 -0.40
C ALA A 252 7.77 21.86 -0.87
N SER A 253 7.21 21.63 -2.07
CA SER A 253 5.94 22.26 -2.49
C SER A 253 4.73 21.55 -1.85
N TRP A 254 4.80 20.22 -1.78
CA TRP A 254 3.83 19.36 -1.14
C TRP A 254 4.56 18.25 -0.36
N ILE A 255 4.02 17.87 0.79
CA ILE A 255 4.58 16.81 1.61
C ILE A 255 3.47 16.02 2.33
N THR A 256 3.65 14.71 2.48
CA THR A 256 2.78 13.88 3.30
C THR A 256 3.22 13.88 4.75
N PRO A 257 2.32 14.03 5.73
CA PRO A 257 2.64 13.87 7.15
C PRO A 257 2.68 12.38 7.55
N VAL A 258 3.43 12.05 8.58
CA VAL A 258 3.35 10.76 9.26
C VAL A 258 3.16 10.99 10.76
N PRO A 259 2.02 10.53 11.33
CA PRO A 259 0.89 9.82 10.71
C PRO A 259 -0.05 10.72 9.88
N GLY A 260 -0.92 10.11 9.10
CA GLY A 260 -2.00 10.82 8.39
C GLY A 260 -1.79 10.99 6.88
N GLY A 261 -0.63 10.60 6.35
CA GLY A 261 -0.34 10.58 4.92
C GLY A 261 -0.69 9.23 4.25
N VAL A 262 0.31 8.47 3.86
CA VAL A 262 0.15 7.25 3.03
C VAL A 262 -0.59 6.11 3.73
N GLY A 263 -0.38 5.92 5.04
CA GLY A 263 -0.99 4.78 5.77
C GLY A 263 -2.51 4.67 5.63
N PRO A 264 -3.30 5.73 5.84
CA PRO A 264 -4.74 5.70 5.62
C PRO A 264 -5.14 5.36 4.18
N MET A 265 -4.37 5.82 3.19
CA MET A 265 -4.62 5.54 1.77
C MET A 265 -4.41 4.07 1.43
N THR A 266 -3.42 3.41 2.02
CA THR A 266 -3.21 1.96 1.83
C THR A 266 -4.46 1.16 2.18
N ILE A 267 -5.13 1.51 3.28
CA ILE A 267 -6.37 0.83 3.71
C ILE A 267 -7.53 1.13 2.74
N ALA A 268 -7.65 2.37 2.26
CA ALA A 268 -8.70 2.73 1.31
C ALA A 268 -8.51 2.00 -0.04
N MET A 269 -7.26 1.88 -0.50
CA MET A 269 -6.95 1.13 -1.74
C MET A 269 -7.15 -0.37 -1.58
N LEU A 270 -6.95 -0.93 -0.39
CA LEU A 270 -7.31 -2.32 -0.12
C LEU A 270 -8.81 -2.58 -0.35
N MET A 271 -9.67 -1.66 0.06
CA MET A 271 -11.12 -1.78 -0.23
C MET A 271 -11.39 -1.72 -1.75
N LYS A 272 -10.72 -0.82 -2.47
CA LYS A 272 -10.80 -0.76 -3.95
C LYS A 272 -10.33 -2.07 -4.61
N ASN A 273 -9.22 -2.63 -4.15
CA ASN A 273 -8.70 -3.90 -4.67
C ASN A 273 -9.64 -5.07 -4.38
N THR A 274 -10.33 -5.08 -3.24
CA THR A 274 -11.35 -6.09 -2.93
C THR A 274 -12.50 -6.05 -3.94
N ILE A 275 -12.97 -4.86 -4.33
CA ILE A 275 -13.95 -4.69 -5.42
C ILE A 275 -13.39 -5.22 -6.75
N ALA A 276 -12.13 -4.90 -7.07
CA ALA A 276 -11.52 -5.35 -8.31
C ALA A 276 -11.41 -6.88 -8.39
N CYS A 277 -11.07 -7.54 -7.28
CA CYS A 277 -11.08 -8.99 -7.16
C CYS A 277 -12.49 -9.57 -7.34
N PHE A 278 -13.50 -8.99 -6.66
CA PHE A 278 -14.91 -9.36 -6.83
C PHE A 278 -15.33 -9.30 -8.30
N LEU A 279 -15.12 -8.16 -8.97
CA LEU A 279 -15.50 -7.95 -10.36
C LEU A 279 -14.77 -8.89 -11.34
N THR A 280 -13.53 -9.24 -11.06
CA THR A 280 -12.77 -10.19 -11.88
C THR A 280 -13.39 -11.58 -11.85
N ARG A 281 -13.96 -11.97 -10.71
CA ARG A 281 -14.60 -13.27 -10.51
C ARG A 281 -16.02 -13.31 -11.06
N GLU A 282 -16.78 -12.23 -10.94
CA GLU A 282 -18.14 -12.13 -11.51
C GLU A 282 -18.16 -12.10 -13.05
N LYS A 283 -17.03 -11.89 -13.70
CA LYS A 283 -16.88 -11.93 -15.16
C LYS A 283 -16.55 -13.32 -15.71
N LYS A 284 -16.24 -14.29 -14.83
CA LYS A 284 -15.95 -15.68 -15.21
C LYS A 284 -17.22 -16.53 -15.16
#